data_8962de86f852dbbcdf3d52f4b3bc79ff
#
_entry.id   8962de86f852dbbcdf3d52f4b3bc79ff
#
_cell.length_a   1.000
_cell.length_b   1.000
_cell.length_c   1.000
_cell.angle_alpha   90.00
_cell.angle_beta   90.00
_cell.angle_gamma   90.00
#
_symmetry.space_group_name_H-M   'P 1'
#
loop_
_entity.id
_entity.type
_entity.pdbx_description
1 polymer ?
#
loop_
_entity_poly.entity_id
_entity_poly.type
_entity_poly.pdbx_seq_one_letter_code
_entity_poly.pdbx_strand_id
1 'polypeptide(L)'
;VILFKQGGKIIDFRKYNLLSPEISDTLEAKPTFIDQQRISLPNGIYNLEFEISDNNKKSYKQKYNDIITISLPKNEISFSDIQFIEKYSANSQINKFSKSGYDLVPFVSNFYPKSINKLIFYCEIYYSNKIFTKNEKYLCKYFIESYETNVILSEFNRFQKKEAKTTNVVIGEFVIDAASSFRIVTSIKSNWSVRSL
;
A
#
# COMPACT_ATOMS: atom_id res chain seq x y z
N VAL A 1 -13.97 -7.61 14.87
CA VAL A 1 -13.80 -8.95 14.32
C VAL A 1 -13.55 -8.81 12.82
N ILE A 2 -12.59 -9.55 12.30
CA ILE A 2 -12.29 -9.66 10.88
C ILE A 2 -12.36 -11.14 10.52
N LEU A 3 -13.11 -11.50 9.49
CA LEU A 3 -13.24 -12.88 9.02
C LEU A 3 -12.89 -12.95 7.53
N PHE A 4 -12.11 -13.94 7.16
CA PHE A 4 -11.83 -14.29 5.77
C PHE A 4 -12.46 -15.66 5.47
N LYS A 5 -13.39 -15.69 4.55
CA LYS A 5 -14.14 -16.91 4.18
C LYS A 5 -13.89 -17.30 2.74
N GLN A 6 -13.80 -18.58 2.48
CA GLN A 6 -13.74 -19.16 1.14
C GLN A 6 -14.69 -20.37 1.08
N GLY A 7 -15.60 -20.40 0.11
CA GLY A 7 -16.60 -21.45 -0.02
C GLY A 7 -17.46 -21.62 1.24
N GLY A 8 -17.77 -20.52 1.95
CA GLY A 8 -18.54 -20.52 3.19
C GLY A 8 -17.74 -20.91 4.45
N LYS A 9 -16.51 -21.37 4.32
CA LYS A 9 -15.65 -21.74 5.46
C LYS A 9 -14.76 -20.57 5.88
N ILE A 10 -14.56 -20.40 7.20
CA ILE A 10 -13.59 -19.44 7.73
C ILE A 10 -12.19 -19.99 7.49
N ILE A 11 -11.37 -19.25 6.77
CA ILE A 11 -9.97 -19.57 6.46
C ILE A 11 -9.04 -18.91 7.47
N ASP A 12 -9.32 -17.65 7.81
CA ASP A 12 -8.59 -16.93 8.85
C ASP A 12 -9.52 -15.92 9.52
N PHE A 13 -9.18 -15.53 10.75
CA PHE A 13 -9.93 -14.52 11.48
C PHE A 13 -9.05 -13.75 12.46
N ARG A 14 -9.50 -12.54 12.80
CA ARG A 14 -8.95 -11.74 13.90
C ARG A 14 -10.09 -11.25 14.79
N LYS A 15 -9.89 -11.38 16.09
CA LYS A 15 -10.79 -10.81 17.11
C LYS A 15 -9.95 -10.18 18.20
N TYR A 16 -10.08 -8.90 18.39
CA TYR A 16 -9.31 -8.14 19.38
C TYR A 16 -10.06 -6.90 19.82
N ASN A 17 -9.62 -6.31 20.92
CA ASN A 17 -10.08 -5.02 21.38
C ASN A 17 -9.14 -3.94 20.84
N LEU A 18 -9.74 -2.90 20.27
CA LEU A 18 -9.04 -1.73 19.80
C LEU A 18 -9.28 -0.60 20.79
N LEU A 19 -8.19 -0.09 21.38
CA LEU A 19 -8.25 1.02 22.32
C LEU A 19 -8.03 2.32 21.56
N SER A 20 -8.93 3.29 21.76
CA SER A 20 -8.72 4.65 21.28
C SER A 20 -7.60 5.31 22.08
N PRO A 21 -6.91 6.32 21.52
CA PRO A 21 -6.04 7.18 22.32
C PRO A 21 -6.80 7.81 23.49
N GLU A 22 -6.11 7.98 24.61
CA GLU A 22 -6.63 8.71 25.75
C GLU A 22 -6.76 10.20 25.41
N ILE A 23 -7.82 10.82 25.89
CA ILE A 23 -8.05 12.27 25.78
C ILE A 23 -8.10 12.86 27.17
N SER A 24 -7.41 13.96 27.37
CA SER A 24 -7.37 14.67 28.66
C SER A 24 -8.59 15.57 28.88
N ASP A 25 -9.17 16.07 27.80
CA ASP A 25 -10.36 16.92 27.81
C ASP A 25 -11.41 16.41 26.80
N THR A 26 -12.64 16.25 27.27
CA THR A 26 -13.77 15.81 26.43
C THR A 26 -14.29 16.91 25.49
N LEU A 27 -13.88 18.16 25.69
CA LEU A 27 -14.20 19.30 24.83
C LEU A 27 -13.25 19.39 23.61
N GLU A 28 -12.10 18.72 23.66
CA GLU A 28 -11.19 18.65 22.55
C GLU A 28 -11.72 17.73 21.43
N ALA A 29 -11.28 18.03 20.20
CA ALA A 29 -11.58 17.17 19.06
C ALA A 29 -11.03 15.75 19.32
N LYS A 30 -11.90 14.75 19.17
CA LYS A 30 -11.50 13.34 19.34
C LYS A 30 -10.42 12.97 18.33
N PRO A 31 -9.24 12.50 18.77
CA PRO A 31 -8.17 12.15 17.87
C PRO A 31 -8.58 10.98 16.97
N THR A 32 -8.30 11.10 15.70
CA THR A 32 -8.37 9.96 14.78
C THR A 32 -7.14 9.09 14.95
N PHE A 33 -7.30 7.78 14.80
CA PHE A 33 -6.19 6.84 14.86
C PHE A 33 -6.36 5.75 13.80
N ILE A 34 -5.23 5.16 13.40
CA ILE A 34 -5.19 4.12 12.38
C ILE A 34 -4.88 2.77 13.06
N ASP A 35 -5.71 1.78 12.79
CA ASP A 35 -5.39 0.39 13.04
C ASP A 35 -4.99 -0.28 11.72
N GLN A 36 -3.82 -0.92 11.71
CA GLN A 36 -3.29 -1.62 10.54
C GLN A 36 -3.04 -3.08 10.89
N GLN A 37 -3.71 -3.97 10.18
CA GLN A 37 -3.55 -5.41 10.33
C GLN A 37 -2.87 -6.00 9.10
N ARG A 38 -1.93 -6.93 9.32
CA ARG A 38 -1.28 -7.70 8.26
C ARG A 38 -1.69 -9.15 8.40
N ILE A 39 -2.26 -9.68 7.34
CA ILE A 39 -2.82 -11.02 7.31
C ILE A 39 -2.26 -11.72 6.09
N SER A 40 -1.71 -12.91 6.30
CA SER A 40 -1.14 -13.72 5.23
C SER A 40 -2.19 -14.73 4.76
N LEU A 41 -2.59 -14.64 3.50
CA LEU A 41 -3.53 -15.56 2.88
C LEU A 41 -2.92 -16.14 1.61
N PRO A 42 -3.17 -17.42 1.29
CA PRO A 42 -2.82 -17.99 -0.01
C PRO A 42 -3.52 -17.31 -1.18
N ASN A 43 -3.06 -17.57 -2.41
CA ASN A 43 -3.80 -17.15 -3.59
C ASN A 43 -5.22 -17.70 -3.57
N GLY A 44 -6.20 -16.87 -3.88
CA GLY A 44 -7.61 -17.25 -3.83
C GLY A 44 -8.54 -16.04 -3.81
N ILE A 45 -9.84 -16.33 -3.83
CA ILE A 45 -10.91 -15.34 -3.69
C ILE A 45 -11.54 -15.54 -2.32
N TYR A 46 -11.63 -14.47 -1.54
CA TYR A 46 -12.12 -14.50 -0.17
C TYR A 46 -13.25 -13.49 0.02
N ASN A 47 -14.26 -13.89 0.77
CA ASN A 47 -15.22 -12.96 1.34
C ASN A 47 -14.64 -12.42 2.64
N LEU A 48 -14.38 -11.12 2.68
CA LEU A 48 -14.00 -10.37 3.87
C LEU A 48 -15.28 -9.92 4.58
N GLU A 49 -15.42 -10.27 5.85
CA GLU A 49 -16.43 -9.70 6.73
C GLU A 49 -15.73 -8.97 7.87
N PHE A 50 -16.05 -7.71 8.03
CA PHE A 50 -15.51 -6.88 9.08
C PHE A 50 -16.63 -6.33 9.96
N GLU A 51 -16.47 -6.45 11.28
CA GLU A 51 -17.42 -5.97 12.26
C GLU A 51 -16.71 -5.21 13.37
N ILE A 52 -17.14 -3.98 13.59
CA ILE A 52 -16.75 -3.14 14.73
C ILE A 52 -17.96 -2.96 15.65
N SER A 53 -17.76 -3.12 16.95
CA SER A 53 -18.72 -2.80 17.98
C SER A 53 -18.07 -1.96 19.08
N ASP A 54 -18.81 -1.03 19.66
CA ASP A 54 -18.37 -0.26 20.82
C ASP A 54 -18.74 -1.02 22.10
N ASN A 55 -17.74 -1.32 22.93
CA ASN A 55 -17.95 -2.00 24.20
C ASN A 55 -18.75 -1.15 25.22
N ASN A 56 -18.64 0.17 25.11
CA ASN A 56 -19.34 1.11 25.99
C ASN A 56 -20.75 1.44 25.47
N LYS A 57 -21.01 1.23 24.18
CA LYS A 57 -22.29 1.47 23.54
C LYS A 57 -22.72 0.23 22.76
N LYS A 58 -23.29 -0.76 23.45
CA LYS A 58 -23.67 -2.07 22.90
C LYS A 58 -24.56 -2.03 21.65
N SER A 59 -25.33 -0.94 21.47
CA SER A 59 -26.16 -0.75 20.28
C SER A 59 -25.38 -0.30 19.05
N TYR A 60 -24.12 0.13 19.21
CA TYR A 60 -23.29 0.56 18.10
C TYR A 60 -22.53 -0.62 17.52
N LYS A 61 -22.88 -0.96 16.30
CA LYS A 61 -22.29 -2.05 15.54
C LYS A 61 -22.27 -1.69 14.07
N GLN A 62 -21.07 -1.74 13.48
CA GLN A 62 -20.86 -1.51 12.04
C GLN A 62 -20.35 -2.78 11.41
N LYS A 63 -20.87 -3.09 10.22
CA LYS A 63 -20.46 -4.23 9.42
C LYS A 63 -20.05 -3.76 8.04
N TYR A 64 -19.00 -4.37 7.52
CA TYR A 64 -18.51 -4.17 6.17
C TYR A 64 -18.20 -5.54 5.55
N ASN A 65 -18.60 -5.73 4.31
CA ASN A 65 -18.33 -6.94 3.55
C ASN A 65 -17.70 -6.56 2.21
N ASP A 66 -16.71 -7.36 1.79
CA ASP A 66 -16.04 -7.16 0.51
C ASP A 66 -15.52 -8.49 -0.04
N ILE A 67 -15.13 -8.50 -1.32
CA ILE A 67 -14.49 -9.63 -1.96
C ILE A 67 -13.03 -9.26 -2.23
N ILE A 68 -12.12 -10.03 -1.65
CA ILE A 68 -10.69 -9.86 -1.85
C ILE A 68 -10.18 -10.97 -2.75
N THR A 69 -9.48 -10.59 -3.83
CA THR A 69 -8.78 -11.52 -4.70
C THR A 69 -7.28 -11.41 -4.48
N ILE A 70 -6.63 -12.52 -4.11
CA ILE A 70 -5.19 -12.63 -3.99
C ILE A 70 -4.68 -13.50 -5.13
N SER A 71 -3.86 -12.90 -5.99
CA SER A 71 -3.28 -13.56 -7.16
C SER A 71 -1.83 -13.10 -7.34
N LEU A 72 -0.92 -13.70 -6.58
CA LEU A 72 0.50 -13.41 -6.66
C LEU A 72 1.17 -14.49 -7.53
N PRO A 73 1.76 -14.13 -8.66
CA PRO A 73 2.56 -15.06 -9.46
C PRO A 73 3.76 -15.56 -8.66
N LYS A 74 4.08 -16.86 -8.78
CA LYS A 74 5.17 -17.46 -7.98
C LYS A 74 6.54 -17.47 -8.67
N ASN A 75 6.57 -17.38 -9.99
CA ASN A 75 7.78 -17.58 -10.79
C ASN A 75 8.08 -16.46 -11.80
N GLU A 76 7.36 -15.39 -11.74
CA GLU A 76 7.56 -14.23 -12.60
C GLU A 76 7.63 -12.96 -11.78
N ILE A 77 8.30 -11.95 -12.32
CA ILE A 77 8.39 -10.65 -11.69
C ILE A 77 7.02 -10.00 -11.63
N SER A 78 6.65 -9.51 -10.46
CA SER A 78 5.35 -8.85 -10.25
C SER A 78 5.48 -7.69 -9.28
N PHE A 79 4.53 -6.76 -9.36
CA PHE A 79 4.36 -5.70 -8.39
C PHE A 79 3.30 -6.07 -7.35
N SER A 80 3.49 -5.58 -6.11
CA SER A 80 2.39 -5.48 -5.16
C SER A 80 1.41 -4.39 -5.61
N ASP A 81 0.24 -4.37 -4.98
CA ASP A 81 -0.60 -3.18 -5.00
C ASP A 81 0.16 -1.96 -4.46
N ILE A 82 -0.28 -0.78 -4.88
CA ILE A 82 0.29 0.49 -4.46
C ILE A 82 -0.40 0.93 -3.17
N GLN A 83 0.40 1.15 -2.13
CA GLN A 83 -0.05 1.72 -0.88
C GLN A 83 0.27 3.21 -0.85
N PHE A 84 -0.75 4.06 -0.73
CA PHE A 84 -0.53 5.48 -0.49
C PHE A 84 -0.08 5.71 0.95
N ILE A 85 0.89 6.61 1.11
CA ILE A 85 1.58 6.88 2.37
C ILE A 85 1.43 8.36 2.71
N GLU A 86 1.06 8.65 3.96
CA GLU A 86 1.07 10.02 4.49
C GLU A 86 2.50 10.47 4.81
N LYS A 87 3.24 9.60 5.48
CA LYS A 87 4.64 9.82 5.83
C LYS A 87 5.39 8.51 6.02
N TYR A 88 6.69 8.54 5.82
CA TYR A 88 7.59 7.41 6.09
C TYR A 88 8.90 7.84 6.71
N SER A 89 9.54 6.92 7.42
CA SER A 89 10.89 7.07 7.95
C SER A 89 11.60 5.73 7.96
N ALA A 90 12.93 5.71 8.00
CA ALA A 90 13.65 4.49 8.32
C ALA A 90 13.26 4.04 9.76
N ASN A 91 12.94 2.76 9.93
CA ASN A 91 12.54 2.29 11.25
C ASN A 91 13.77 2.09 12.15
N SER A 92 13.66 2.53 13.40
CA SER A 92 14.63 2.27 14.46
C SER A 92 14.17 1.14 15.38
N GLN A 93 12.87 0.94 15.49
CA GLN A 93 12.23 -0.11 16.29
C GLN A 93 11.01 -0.64 15.53
N ILE A 94 10.76 -1.94 15.65
CA ILE A 94 9.60 -2.57 14.98
C ILE A 94 8.32 -2.14 15.69
N ASN A 95 7.38 -1.60 14.92
CA ASN A 95 6.04 -1.20 15.35
C ASN A 95 4.97 -1.62 14.32
N LYS A 96 3.70 -1.28 14.55
CA LYS A 96 2.59 -1.67 13.68
C LYS A 96 2.71 -1.15 12.23
N PHE A 97 3.44 -0.06 12.01
CA PHE A 97 3.67 0.53 10.69
C PHE A 97 4.95 0.04 10.01
N SER A 98 5.79 -0.72 10.73
CA SER A 98 7.08 -1.18 10.21
C SER A 98 6.91 -2.19 9.09
N LYS A 99 7.51 -1.93 7.94
CA LYS A 99 7.57 -2.84 6.78
C LYS A 99 8.84 -2.59 5.99
N SER A 100 9.57 -3.67 5.71
CA SER A 100 10.75 -3.66 4.82
C SER A 100 11.80 -2.59 5.17
N GLY A 101 12.02 -2.33 6.46
CA GLY A 101 13.01 -1.36 6.96
C GLY A 101 12.51 0.07 7.12
N TYR A 102 11.23 0.28 6.92
CA TYR A 102 10.58 1.59 7.05
C TYR A 102 9.37 1.53 7.97
N ASP A 103 9.06 2.63 8.61
CA ASP A 103 7.77 2.89 9.22
C ASP A 103 6.92 3.65 8.19
N LEU A 104 5.81 3.04 7.78
CA LEU A 104 4.93 3.52 6.72
C LEU A 104 3.57 3.86 7.31
N VAL A 105 3.29 5.14 7.52
CA VAL A 105 1.96 5.59 7.95
C VAL A 105 1.06 5.70 6.71
N PRO A 106 -0.01 4.88 6.60
CA PRO A 106 -0.84 4.88 5.41
C PRO A 106 -1.66 6.17 5.30
N PHE A 107 -1.85 6.66 4.09
CA PHE A 107 -2.83 7.68 3.77
C PHE A 107 -4.17 7.00 3.54
N VAL A 108 -5.12 7.21 4.45
CA VAL A 108 -6.41 6.47 4.48
C VAL A 108 -7.59 7.25 3.91
N SER A 109 -7.37 8.52 3.49
CA SER A 109 -8.42 9.31 2.86
C SER A 109 -8.57 8.95 1.38
N ASN A 110 -9.80 9.00 0.88
CA ASN A 110 -10.09 8.87 -0.55
C ASN A 110 -9.93 10.20 -1.31
N PHE A 111 -9.49 11.24 -0.62
CA PHE A 111 -9.42 12.59 -1.16
C PHE A 111 -8.12 13.28 -0.70
N TYR A 112 -7.42 13.91 -1.65
CA TYR A 112 -6.27 14.74 -1.39
C TYR A 112 -6.71 16.21 -1.38
N PRO A 113 -6.75 16.89 -0.21
CA PRO A 113 -7.08 18.32 -0.16
C PRO A 113 -6.00 19.15 -0.85
N LYS A 114 -6.35 20.35 -1.32
CA LYS A 114 -5.44 21.28 -2.03
C LYS A 114 -4.17 21.64 -1.23
N SER A 115 -4.21 21.49 0.09
CA SER A 115 -3.04 21.70 0.97
C SER A 115 -1.99 20.60 0.82
N ILE A 116 -2.35 19.44 0.26
CA ILE A 116 -1.43 18.34 0.01
C ILE A 116 -0.99 18.40 -1.46
N ASN A 117 0.23 18.82 -1.68
CA ASN A 117 0.84 18.90 -3.01
C ASN A 117 1.81 17.75 -3.33
N LYS A 118 1.89 16.76 -2.43
CA LYS A 118 2.80 15.63 -2.55
C LYS A 118 2.04 14.33 -2.33
N LEU A 119 2.16 13.44 -3.29
CA LEU A 119 1.68 12.08 -3.19
C LEU A 119 2.87 11.15 -2.97
N ILE A 120 2.82 10.37 -1.89
CA ILE A 120 3.82 9.37 -1.56
C ILE A 120 3.19 7.99 -1.73
N PHE A 121 3.92 7.07 -2.33
CA PHE A 121 3.46 5.71 -2.46
C PHE A 121 4.56 4.69 -2.13
N TYR A 122 4.13 3.52 -1.73
CA TYR A 122 4.95 2.35 -1.48
C TYR A 122 4.45 1.20 -2.34
N CYS A 123 5.37 0.46 -2.95
CA CYS A 123 5.09 -0.83 -3.56
C CYS A 123 6.30 -1.76 -3.44
N GLU A 124 6.05 -3.04 -3.64
CA GLU A 124 7.08 -4.08 -3.66
C GLU A 124 7.16 -4.71 -5.05
N ILE A 125 8.37 -5.10 -5.43
CA ILE A 125 8.64 -5.86 -6.66
C ILE A 125 9.10 -7.23 -6.21
N TYR A 126 8.35 -8.24 -6.57
CA TYR A 126 8.63 -9.63 -6.20
C TYR A 126 9.39 -10.36 -7.30
N TYR A 127 10.24 -11.29 -6.89
CA TYR A 127 10.90 -12.26 -7.75
C TYR A 127 11.77 -11.68 -8.87
N SER A 128 12.28 -10.46 -8.72
CA SER A 128 13.20 -9.90 -9.71
C SER A 128 14.46 -10.77 -9.91
N ASN A 129 14.91 -11.47 -8.86
CA ASN A 129 16.01 -12.42 -8.90
C ASN A 129 15.71 -13.73 -9.65
N LYS A 130 14.49 -13.94 -10.12
CA LYS A 130 14.14 -15.07 -11.00
C LYS A 130 14.40 -14.77 -12.47
N ILE A 131 14.42 -13.50 -12.83
CA ILE A 131 14.60 -13.03 -14.21
C ILE A 131 15.97 -12.43 -14.38
N PHE A 132 16.47 -11.66 -13.40
CA PHE A 132 17.75 -10.98 -13.45
C PHE A 132 18.80 -11.73 -12.65
N THR A 133 20.01 -11.78 -13.16
CA THR A 133 21.14 -12.39 -12.43
C THR A 133 21.54 -11.53 -11.21
N LYS A 134 22.29 -12.10 -10.28
CA LYS A 134 22.69 -11.44 -9.03
C LYS A 134 23.36 -10.07 -9.18
N ASN A 135 24.11 -9.88 -10.26
CA ASN A 135 24.84 -8.64 -10.54
C ASN A 135 24.14 -7.75 -11.57
N GLU A 136 23.00 -8.17 -12.08
CA GLU A 136 22.24 -7.44 -13.07
C GLU A 136 21.39 -6.38 -12.38
N LYS A 137 21.41 -5.16 -12.94
CA LYS A 137 20.59 -4.04 -12.49
C LYS A 137 19.44 -3.85 -13.46
N TYR A 138 18.27 -3.71 -12.93
CA TYR A 138 17.09 -3.39 -13.72
C TYR A 138 16.57 -2.00 -13.38
N LEU A 139 15.79 -1.45 -14.28
CA LEU A 139 15.16 -0.15 -14.14
C LEU A 139 13.70 -0.31 -13.77
N CYS A 140 13.32 0.32 -12.65
CA CYS A 140 11.94 0.52 -12.28
C CYS A 140 11.52 1.93 -12.70
N LYS A 141 10.48 2.01 -13.54
CA LYS A 141 9.87 3.26 -13.98
C LYS A 141 8.47 3.37 -13.37
N TYR A 142 8.13 4.54 -12.88
CA TYR A 142 6.78 4.88 -12.42
C TYR A 142 6.42 6.30 -12.82
N PHE A 143 5.15 6.52 -13.12
CA PHE A 143 4.63 7.82 -13.53
C PHE A 143 3.15 7.94 -13.13
N ILE A 144 2.67 9.18 -13.10
CA ILE A 144 1.26 9.49 -12.91
C ILE A 144 0.65 9.83 -14.27
N GLU A 145 -0.52 9.27 -14.53
CA GLU A 145 -1.33 9.66 -15.68
C GLU A 145 -2.75 10.01 -15.27
N SER A 146 -3.42 10.82 -16.07
CA SER A 146 -4.83 11.15 -15.88
C SER A 146 -5.66 9.87 -16.03
N TYR A 147 -6.59 9.66 -15.11
CA TYR A 147 -7.51 8.54 -15.17
C TYR A 147 -8.45 8.62 -16.39
N GLU A 148 -8.86 9.82 -16.77
CA GLU A 148 -9.83 10.06 -17.85
C GLU A 148 -9.20 10.01 -19.25
N THR A 149 -8.01 10.58 -19.41
CA THR A 149 -7.43 10.83 -20.73
C THR A 149 -6.20 9.96 -21.06
N ASN A 150 -5.69 9.19 -20.09
CA ASN A 150 -4.41 8.44 -20.18
C ASN A 150 -3.20 9.33 -20.54
N VAL A 151 -3.32 10.64 -20.35
CA VAL A 151 -2.21 11.57 -20.58
C VAL A 151 -1.31 11.56 -19.36
N ILE A 152 0.00 11.48 -19.58
CA ILE A 152 0.98 11.60 -18.51
C ILE A 152 0.92 13.01 -17.94
N LEU A 153 0.47 13.15 -16.70
CA LEU A 153 0.34 14.42 -15.99
C LEU A 153 1.68 14.94 -15.48
N SER A 154 2.61 14.03 -15.27
CA SER A 154 3.94 14.35 -14.79
C SER A 154 4.94 13.34 -15.34
N GLU A 155 5.95 13.84 -16.07
CA GLU A 155 7.10 13.05 -16.55
C GLU A 155 8.11 12.79 -15.43
N PHE A 156 7.70 12.67 -14.19
CA PHE A 156 8.60 12.24 -13.11
C PHE A 156 8.97 10.77 -13.28
N ASN A 157 9.74 10.52 -14.33
CA ASN A 157 10.46 9.28 -14.53
C ASN A 157 11.57 9.18 -13.47
N ARG A 158 11.22 8.87 -12.23
CA ARG A 158 12.22 8.46 -11.26
C ARG A 158 12.71 7.07 -11.62
N PHE A 159 13.86 7.04 -12.24
CA PHE A 159 14.56 5.81 -12.54
C PHE A 159 15.29 5.33 -11.27
N GLN A 160 14.94 4.16 -10.78
CA GLN A 160 15.68 3.51 -9.71
C GLN A 160 16.40 2.29 -10.28
N LYS A 161 17.74 2.34 -10.30
CA LYS A 161 18.53 1.12 -10.53
C LYS A 161 18.40 0.24 -9.30
N LYS A 162 17.89 -0.96 -9.48
CA LYS A 162 17.72 -1.95 -8.41
C LYS A 162 18.52 -3.20 -8.73
N GLU A 163 19.20 -3.74 -7.73
CA GLU A 163 19.77 -5.07 -7.80
C GLU A 163 18.68 -6.13 -7.62
N ALA A 164 18.80 -7.23 -8.35
CA ALA A 164 17.80 -8.29 -8.30
C ALA A 164 17.74 -8.96 -6.92
N LYS A 165 16.57 -9.01 -6.31
CA LYS A 165 16.27 -9.63 -5.00
C LYS A 165 14.92 -10.33 -5.05
N THR A 166 14.66 -11.20 -4.06
CA THR A 166 13.34 -11.83 -3.91
C THR A 166 12.25 -10.77 -3.70
N THR A 167 12.56 -9.73 -2.94
CA THR A 167 11.67 -8.57 -2.75
C THR A 167 12.51 -7.30 -2.81
N ASN A 168 12.12 -6.38 -3.67
CA ASN A 168 12.64 -5.03 -3.73
C ASN A 168 11.56 -4.04 -3.30
N VAL A 169 11.97 -2.98 -2.61
CA VAL A 169 11.07 -1.92 -2.16
C VAL A 169 11.20 -0.71 -3.06
N VAL A 170 10.08 -0.11 -3.41
CA VAL A 170 9.99 1.18 -4.09
C VAL A 170 9.17 2.13 -3.21
N ILE A 171 9.77 3.26 -2.85
CA ILE A 171 9.06 4.41 -2.30
C ILE A 171 9.21 5.52 -3.32
N GLY A 172 8.10 6.04 -3.81
CA GLY A 172 8.05 7.10 -4.80
C GLY A 172 7.28 8.30 -4.28
N GLU A 173 7.66 9.47 -4.77
CA GLU A 173 6.99 10.73 -4.46
C GLU A 173 6.69 11.47 -5.76
N PHE A 174 5.49 12.03 -5.85
CA PHE A 174 5.07 12.91 -6.94
C PHE A 174 4.60 14.24 -6.37
N VAL A 175 4.90 15.32 -7.09
CA VAL A 175 4.21 16.59 -6.91
C VAL A 175 2.91 16.49 -7.69
N ILE A 176 1.79 16.76 -7.04
CA ILE A 176 0.45 16.67 -7.62
C ILE A 176 -0.23 18.03 -7.57
N ASP A 177 -1.03 18.32 -8.59
CA ASP A 177 -2.07 19.33 -8.49
C ASP A 177 -3.37 18.63 -8.09
N ALA A 178 -3.87 18.96 -6.92
CA ALA A 178 -4.96 18.25 -6.22
C ALA A 178 -6.32 18.28 -6.93
N ALA A 179 -6.41 18.84 -8.13
CA ALA A 179 -7.67 18.99 -8.87
C ALA A 179 -7.96 17.85 -9.86
N SER A 180 -7.05 16.88 -10.02
CA SER A 180 -7.16 15.88 -11.09
C SER A 180 -7.30 14.46 -10.55
N SER A 181 -8.18 13.67 -11.15
CA SER A 181 -8.18 12.22 -10.97
C SER A 181 -6.95 11.62 -11.66
N PHE A 182 -6.20 10.78 -10.98
CA PHE A 182 -4.97 10.19 -11.50
C PHE A 182 -4.82 8.72 -11.11
N ARG A 183 -3.95 8.02 -11.83
CA ARG A 183 -3.47 6.68 -11.50
C ARG A 183 -1.95 6.63 -11.55
N ILE A 184 -1.34 5.77 -10.75
CA ILE A 184 0.08 5.48 -10.81
C ILE A 184 0.30 4.26 -11.69
N VAL A 185 1.23 4.39 -12.63
CA VAL A 185 1.64 3.30 -13.51
C VAL A 185 3.08 2.92 -13.20
N THR A 186 3.33 1.62 -13.09
CA THR A 186 4.66 1.06 -12.84
C THR A 186 5.08 0.14 -13.97
N SER A 187 6.35 0.19 -14.36
CA SER A 187 6.91 -0.73 -15.35
C SER A 187 8.36 -1.09 -15.05
N ILE A 188 8.80 -2.24 -15.53
CA ILE A 188 10.17 -2.72 -15.40
C ILE A 188 10.76 -2.91 -16.81
N LYS A 189 11.98 -2.42 -17.01
CA LYS A 189 12.75 -2.67 -18.24
C LYS A 189 14.07 -3.37 -17.90
N SER A 190 14.34 -4.44 -18.63
CA SER A 190 15.66 -5.07 -18.72
C SER A 190 16.46 -4.44 -19.85
N ASN A 191 17.77 -4.44 -19.75
CA ASN A 191 18.75 -3.97 -20.75
C ASN A 191 18.69 -2.48 -21.07
N TRP A 192 19.53 -1.74 -20.35
CA TRP A 192 19.94 -0.39 -20.72
C TRP A 192 21.27 -0.45 -21.46
N SER A 193 21.22 -0.41 -22.80
CA SER A 193 22.31 0.20 -23.54
C SER A 193 22.15 1.72 -23.36
N VAL A 194 23.00 2.31 -22.56
CA VAL A 194 23.22 3.76 -22.55
C VAL A 194 23.81 4.07 -23.91
N ARG A 195 23.00 4.50 -24.86
CA ARG A 195 23.52 5.30 -25.96
C ARG A 195 23.78 6.68 -25.38
N SER A 196 25.04 6.96 -25.12
CA SER A 196 25.53 8.34 -24.96
C SER A 196 25.13 9.11 -26.20
N LEU A 197 24.33 10.16 -26.03
CA LEU A 197 24.22 11.27 -26.94
C LEU A 197 25.45 12.15 -26.79
#